data_eea384107ae828f1aa49c36ac779813f
#
_entry.id   eea384107ae828f1aa49c36ac779813f
#
_cell.length_a   1.000
_cell.length_b   1.000
_cell.length_c   1.000
_cell.angle_alpha   90.00
_cell.angle_beta   90.00
_cell.angle_gamma   90.00
#
_symmetry.space_group_name_H-M   'P 1'
#
loop_
_entity.id
_entity.type
_entity.pdbx_description
1 polymer ?
#
loop_
_entity_poly.entity_id
_entity_poly.type
_entity_poly.pdbx_seq_one_letter_code
_entity_poly.pdbx_strand_id
1 'polypeptide(L)'
;YDTGNPSSEAVALLSMFLLELKNLDIHVMMIAGNHDNGTRLSYGAEIFADSDIYITGKYTGKLACTTIEDEYGPIHFFSLPYIRPIYVNQYLDETEAVEGYTAAVKHALQTVELNQQERNVILSHQFITGTVTDEQGSEVSVGGTDNVDGNVFRDFDYVALGHIHRPQTILRDTMRYCGTPLKYSIGEANTTKSVTIIDMKEKGNTTVYTVDLKPLHDVVVIKDTFANIL
;
A
#
# COMPACT_ATOMS: atom_id res chain seq x y z
N TYR A 1 10.85 1.02 -1.81
CA TYR A 1 11.98 0.90 -2.75
C TYR A 1 11.79 -0.29 -3.67
N ASP A 2 12.49 -0.29 -4.82
CA ASP A 2 12.48 -1.41 -5.77
C ASP A 2 13.28 -2.64 -5.27
N THR A 3 14.24 -2.43 -4.40
CA THR A 3 15.05 -3.49 -3.79
C THR A 3 15.29 -3.25 -2.30
N GLY A 4 15.52 -4.32 -1.54
CA GLY A 4 15.85 -4.24 -0.11
C GLY A 4 17.20 -3.56 0.19
N ASN A 5 17.98 -3.23 -0.85
CA ASN A 5 19.23 -2.45 -0.76
C ASN A 5 19.21 -1.32 -1.81
N PRO A 6 18.44 -0.24 -1.57
CA PRO A 6 18.28 0.86 -2.50
C PRO A 6 19.58 1.61 -2.74
N SER A 7 19.70 2.29 -3.88
CA SER A 7 20.81 3.17 -4.18
C SER A 7 20.80 4.42 -3.28
N SER A 8 21.94 5.07 -3.13
CA SER A 8 22.06 6.31 -2.35
C SER A 8 21.14 7.42 -2.88
N GLU A 9 20.98 7.47 -4.21
CA GLU A 9 20.11 8.45 -4.89
C GLU A 9 18.63 8.19 -4.55
N ALA A 10 18.20 6.92 -4.53
CA ALA A 10 16.83 6.56 -4.15
C ALA A 10 16.52 6.89 -2.68
N VAL A 11 17.51 6.69 -1.79
CA VAL A 11 17.38 7.06 -0.37
C VAL A 11 17.29 8.59 -0.24
N ALA A 12 18.16 9.34 -0.93
CA ALA A 12 18.13 10.80 -0.91
C ALA A 12 16.81 11.34 -1.45
N LEU A 13 16.29 10.77 -2.56
CA LEU A 13 15.02 11.18 -3.16
C LEU A 13 13.85 10.98 -2.20
N LEU A 14 13.75 9.81 -1.54
CA LEU A 14 12.70 9.57 -0.55
C LEU A 14 12.82 10.54 0.63
N SER A 15 14.05 10.80 1.11
CA SER A 15 14.29 11.76 2.20
C SER A 15 13.82 13.17 1.83
N MET A 16 14.13 13.63 0.62
CA MET A 16 13.65 14.93 0.11
C MET A 16 12.13 14.96 -0.01
N PHE A 17 11.52 13.91 -0.54
CA PHE A 17 10.06 13.81 -0.67
C PHE A 17 9.34 13.88 0.69
N LEU A 18 9.83 13.14 1.70
CA LEU A 18 9.27 13.19 3.05
C LEU A 18 9.45 14.57 3.71
N LEU A 19 10.58 15.22 3.46
CA LEU A 19 10.82 16.58 3.95
C LEU A 19 9.84 17.58 3.34
N GLU A 20 9.57 17.48 2.03
CA GLU A 20 8.58 18.35 1.37
C GLU A 20 7.17 18.12 1.91
N LEU A 21 6.75 16.86 2.15
CA LEU A 21 5.46 16.55 2.76
C LEU A 21 5.37 17.14 4.18
N LYS A 22 6.43 17.02 4.98
CA LYS A 22 6.50 17.64 6.30
C LYS A 22 6.39 19.16 6.24
N ASN A 23 7.07 19.82 5.28
CA ASN A 23 7.01 21.27 5.10
C ASN A 23 5.60 21.77 4.72
N LEU A 24 4.76 20.87 4.22
CA LEU A 24 3.35 21.10 3.92
C LEU A 24 2.40 20.73 5.07
N ASP A 25 2.94 20.38 6.25
CA ASP A 25 2.20 19.92 7.43
C ASP A 25 1.30 18.68 7.12
N ILE A 26 1.80 17.77 6.29
CA ILE A 26 1.08 16.55 5.90
C ILE A 26 1.50 15.40 6.80
N HIS A 27 0.55 14.75 7.46
CA HIS A 27 0.77 13.47 8.13
C HIS A 27 1.04 12.37 7.11
N VAL A 28 2.10 11.61 7.30
CA VAL A 28 2.53 10.55 6.37
C VAL A 28 2.44 9.19 7.04
N MET A 29 1.67 8.25 6.47
CA MET A 29 1.69 6.84 6.85
C MET A 29 2.39 6.05 5.74
N MET A 30 3.46 5.36 6.09
CA MET A 30 4.26 4.57 5.15
C MET A 30 4.42 3.13 5.64
N ILE A 31 4.18 2.17 4.76
CA ILE A 31 4.38 0.74 5.03
C ILE A 31 5.42 0.15 4.06
N ALA A 32 6.09 -0.92 4.49
CA ALA A 32 6.98 -1.66 3.61
C ALA A 32 6.21 -2.58 2.65
N GLY A 33 6.65 -2.60 1.40
CA GLY A 33 6.24 -3.58 0.41
C GLY A 33 7.10 -4.85 0.43
N ASN A 34 6.81 -5.77 -0.49
CA ASN A 34 7.52 -7.05 -0.63
C ASN A 34 8.97 -6.90 -1.12
N HIS A 35 9.32 -5.79 -1.77
CA HIS A 35 10.67 -5.49 -2.24
C HIS A 35 11.52 -4.78 -1.17
N ASP A 36 10.88 -4.19 -0.16
CA ASP A 36 11.59 -3.46 0.87
C ASP A 36 12.29 -4.35 1.89
N ASN A 37 13.38 -3.84 2.45
CA ASN A 37 13.90 -4.33 3.72
C ASN A 37 13.21 -3.57 4.86
N GLY A 38 12.20 -4.18 5.48
CA GLY A 38 11.40 -3.53 6.51
C GLY A 38 12.21 -3.03 7.72
N THR A 39 13.32 -3.69 8.09
CA THR A 39 14.21 -3.21 9.15
C THR A 39 14.92 -1.91 8.79
N ARG A 40 15.40 -1.83 7.55
CA ARG A 40 16.05 -0.60 7.05
C ARG A 40 15.06 0.54 6.90
N LEU A 41 13.86 0.24 6.37
CA LEU A 41 12.81 1.24 6.21
C LEU A 41 12.36 1.81 7.55
N SER A 42 12.30 0.99 8.60
CA SER A 42 11.94 1.43 9.96
C SER A 42 13.09 2.11 10.72
N TYR A 43 14.27 2.28 10.12
CA TYR A 43 15.36 2.96 10.81
C TYR A 43 14.96 4.41 11.13
N GLY A 44 15.00 4.75 12.41
CA GLY A 44 14.60 6.09 12.88
C GLY A 44 13.09 6.34 12.90
N ALA A 45 12.23 5.33 12.71
CA ALA A 45 10.77 5.49 12.65
C ALA A 45 10.19 6.23 13.85
N GLU A 46 10.70 5.97 15.07
CA GLU A 46 10.27 6.67 16.28
C GLU A 46 10.62 8.16 16.24
N ILE A 47 11.78 8.52 15.68
CA ILE A 47 12.21 9.91 15.51
C ILE A 47 11.34 10.61 14.44
N PHE A 48 11.03 9.91 13.36
CA PHE A 48 10.16 10.44 12.30
C PHE A 48 8.73 10.67 12.77
N ALA A 49 8.24 9.87 13.72
CA ALA A 49 6.91 10.02 14.31
C ALA A 49 6.73 11.38 15.02
N ASP A 50 7.79 11.94 15.61
CA ASP A 50 7.79 13.31 16.18
C ASP A 50 7.59 14.41 15.11
N SER A 51 7.65 14.03 13.84
CA SER A 51 7.43 14.90 12.68
C SER A 51 6.24 14.46 11.84
N ASP A 52 5.29 13.73 12.43
CA ASP A 52 4.07 13.21 11.79
C ASP A 52 4.33 12.27 10.60
N ILE A 53 5.49 11.60 10.59
CA ILE A 53 5.85 10.59 9.59
C ILE A 53 5.91 9.22 10.28
N TYR A 54 4.90 8.40 10.07
CA TYR A 54 4.71 7.09 10.70
C TYR A 54 5.12 5.97 9.74
N ILE A 55 6.19 5.24 10.09
CA ILE A 55 6.79 4.22 9.23
C ILE A 55 6.60 2.85 9.87
N THR A 56 5.89 1.95 9.19
CA THR A 56 5.70 0.55 9.60
C THR A 56 6.37 -0.38 8.60
N GLY A 57 7.61 -0.78 8.88
CA GLY A 57 8.38 -1.66 8.00
C GLY A 57 8.15 -3.14 8.25
N LYS A 58 7.68 -3.54 9.45
CA LYS A 58 7.48 -4.95 9.82
C LYS A 58 6.22 -5.13 10.64
N TYR A 59 5.61 -6.30 10.48
CA TYR A 59 4.66 -6.81 11.45
C TYR A 59 5.40 -7.29 12.70
N THR A 60 4.94 -6.90 13.87
CA THR A 60 5.58 -7.17 15.18
C THR A 60 4.66 -7.92 16.14
N GLY A 61 3.78 -8.77 15.61
CA GLY A 61 2.78 -9.53 16.38
C GLY A 61 1.49 -8.78 16.63
N LYS A 62 1.47 -7.47 16.36
CA LYS A 62 0.26 -6.63 16.48
C LYS A 62 0.22 -5.63 15.32
N LEU A 63 -0.99 -5.32 14.87
CA LEU A 63 -1.22 -4.29 13.86
C LEU A 63 -0.96 -2.90 14.44
N ALA A 64 -0.10 -2.12 13.77
CA ALA A 64 0.17 -0.75 14.17
C ALA A 64 -1.04 0.15 13.85
N CYS A 65 -1.32 1.10 14.74
CA CYS A 65 -2.41 2.07 14.59
C CYS A 65 -1.93 3.47 14.96
N THR A 66 -2.25 4.44 14.11
CA THR A 66 -2.09 5.88 14.36
C THR A 66 -3.45 6.54 14.27
N THR A 67 -3.81 7.36 15.24
CA THR A 67 -5.09 8.09 15.26
C THR A 67 -4.83 9.58 15.02
N ILE A 68 -5.59 10.16 14.09
CA ILE A 68 -5.62 11.59 13.81
C ILE A 68 -7.05 12.08 14.02
N GLU A 69 -7.23 13.30 14.51
CA GLU A 69 -8.53 13.92 14.68
C GLU A 69 -8.73 15.08 13.71
N ASP A 70 -9.92 15.20 13.17
CA ASP A 70 -10.41 16.33 12.40
C ASP A 70 -11.78 16.80 12.90
N GLU A 71 -12.44 17.71 12.18
CA GLU A 71 -13.77 18.24 12.53
C GLU A 71 -14.88 17.16 12.58
N TYR A 72 -14.66 15.99 12.01
CA TYR A 72 -15.60 14.84 12.03
C TYR A 72 -15.24 13.79 13.08
N GLY A 73 -14.24 14.05 13.94
CA GLY A 73 -13.76 13.16 15.01
C GLY A 73 -12.55 12.29 14.60
N PRO A 74 -12.28 11.20 15.32
CA PRO A 74 -11.08 10.40 15.10
C PRO A 74 -11.13 9.59 13.79
N ILE A 75 -9.93 9.47 13.16
CA ILE A 75 -9.64 8.54 12.07
C ILE A 75 -8.51 7.65 12.54
N HIS A 76 -8.73 6.34 12.52
CA HIS A 76 -7.73 5.34 12.87
C HIS A 76 -7.08 4.79 11.62
N PHE A 77 -5.77 5.02 11.48
CA PHE A 77 -4.96 4.49 10.38
C PHE A 77 -4.21 3.24 10.84
N PHE A 78 -4.62 2.09 10.33
CA PHE A 78 -3.97 0.82 10.59
C PHE A 78 -2.94 0.53 9.50
N SER A 79 -1.74 0.13 9.89
CA SER A 79 -0.63 -0.11 8.98
C SER A 79 -0.24 -1.58 8.96
N LEU A 80 -0.57 -2.29 7.88
CA LEU A 80 -0.21 -3.67 7.62
C LEU A 80 0.82 -3.72 6.48
N PRO A 81 2.14 -3.79 6.78
CA PRO A 81 3.16 -3.98 5.75
C PRO A 81 2.98 -5.32 5.04
N TYR A 82 3.78 -5.57 4.00
CA TYR A 82 3.78 -6.89 3.37
C TYR A 82 4.10 -7.99 4.37
N ILE A 83 3.20 -8.97 4.48
CA ILE A 83 3.38 -10.13 5.36
C ILE A 83 3.24 -11.45 4.59
N ARG A 84 3.93 -12.47 5.13
CA ARG A 84 3.81 -13.88 4.77
C ARG A 84 3.36 -14.66 6.01
N PRO A 85 2.77 -15.86 5.85
CA PRO A 85 2.42 -16.70 6.99
C PRO A 85 3.56 -16.86 8.00
N ILE A 86 4.78 -17.08 7.50
CA ILE A 86 5.97 -17.25 8.34
C ILE A 86 6.26 -16.04 9.24
N TYR A 87 5.92 -14.81 8.81
CA TYR A 87 6.14 -13.60 9.62
C TYR A 87 5.11 -13.48 10.76
N VAL A 88 3.92 -14.01 10.56
CA VAL A 88 2.86 -14.07 11.59
C VAL A 88 3.17 -15.18 12.58
N ASN A 89 3.54 -16.36 12.07
CA ASN A 89 3.81 -17.54 12.88
C ASN A 89 4.98 -17.37 13.87
N GLN A 90 5.86 -16.39 13.66
CA GLN A 90 6.91 -16.05 14.63
C GLN A 90 6.35 -15.53 15.98
N TYR A 91 5.09 -15.13 16.01
CA TYR A 91 4.40 -14.59 17.19
C TYR A 91 3.29 -15.50 17.70
N LEU A 92 3.19 -16.73 17.17
CA LEU A 92 2.18 -17.71 17.53
C LEU A 92 2.83 -18.98 18.09
N ASP A 93 2.08 -19.68 18.91
CA ASP A 93 2.48 -21.05 19.29
C ASP A 93 2.30 -21.99 18.09
N GLU A 94 3.06 -23.09 18.04
CA GLU A 94 3.02 -24.05 16.92
C GLU A 94 1.61 -24.60 16.64
N THR A 95 0.77 -24.71 17.66
CA THR A 95 -0.61 -25.20 17.55
C THR A 95 -1.58 -24.15 16.96
N GLU A 96 -1.17 -22.91 16.91
CA GLU A 96 -1.96 -21.78 16.40
C GLU A 96 -1.44 -21.29 15.03
N ALA A 97 -0.43 -21.95 14.48
CA ALA A 97 0.20 -21.56 13.23
C ALA A 97 -0.83 -21.42 12.09
N VAL A 98 -0.77 -20.29 11.40
CA VAL A 98 -1.66 -19.99 10.26
C VAL A 98 -1.04 -20.49 8.96
N GLU A 99 -1.90 -21.03 8.08
CA GLU A 99 -1.52 -21.45 6.73
C GLU A 99 -2.16 -20.53 5.68
N GLY A 100 -1.35 -20.10 4.71
CA GLY A 100 -1.76 -19.23 3.60
C GLY A 100 -1.89 -17.75 3.99
N TYR A 101 -1.87 -16.92 2.96
CA TYR A 101 -1.81 -15.46 3.11
C TYR A 101 -3.11 -14.87 3.69
N THR A 102 -4.27 -15.38 3.26
CA THR A 102 -5.56 -14.93 3.81
C THR A 102 -5.65 -15.16 5.32
N ALA A 103 -5.21 -16.34 5.81
CA ALA A 103 -5.22 -16.63 7.24
C ALA A 103 -4.24 -15.73 8.02
N ALA A 104 -3.05 -15.49 7.45
CA ALA A 104 -2.07 -14.61 8.05
C ALA A 104 -2.58 -13.16 8.17
N VAL A 105 -3.18 -12.62 7.10
CA VAL A 105 -3.78 -11.28 7.12
C VAL A 105 -4.94 -11.22 8.11
N LYS A 106 -5.85 -12.20 8.07
CA LYS A 106 -6.98 -12.28 9.01
C LYS A 106 -6.50 -12.29 10.46
N HIS A 107 -5.49 -13.09 10.78
CA HIS A 107 -4.92 -13.11 12.12
C HIS A 107 -4.35 -11.74 12.52
N ALA A 108 -3.58 -11.10 11.64
CA ALA A 108 -3.02 -9.78 11.91
C ALA A 108 -4.12 -8.74 12.20
N LEU A 109 -5.24 -8.78 11.46
CA LEU A 109 -6.38 -7.88 11.67
C LEU A 109 -7.09 -8.13 13.01
N GLN A 110 -7.10 -9.38 13.49
CA GLN A 110 -7.70 -9.74 14.77
C GLN A 110 -6.89 -9.29 16.00
N THR A 111 -5.66 -8.81 15.81
CA THR A 111 -4.83 -8.29 16.92
C THR A 111 -5.27 -6.92 17.43
N VAL A 112 -6.24 -6.29 16.77
CA VAL A 112 -6.80 -4.99 17.15
C VAL A 112 -8.32 -5.07 17.20
N GLU A 113 -8.90 -4.25 18.07
CA GLU A 113 -10.35 -4.05 18.14
C GLU A 113 -10.70 -2.76 17.38
N LEU A 114 -11.59 -2.88 16.38
CA LEU A 114 -12.05 -1.74 15.59
C LEU A 114 -13.27 -1.10 16.27
N ASN A 115 -13.20 0.20 16.52
CA ASN A 115 -14.40 0.96 16.88
C ASN A 115 -15.23 1.23 15.62
N GLN A 116 -16.29 0.48 15.44
CA GLN A 116 -17.17 0.58 14.26
C GLN A 116 -17.98 1.89 14.20
N GLN A 117 -17.97 2.71 15.24
CA GLN A 117 -18.61 4.04 15.25
C GLN A 117 -17.66 5.13 14.75
N GLU A 118 -16.38 4.82 14.65
CA GLU A 118 -15.33 5.74 14.21
C GLU A 118 -14.77 5.32 12.85
N ARG A 119 -14.04 6.23 12.20
CA ARG A 119 -13.50 6.00 10.86
C ARG A 119 -12.23 5.16 10.93
N ASN A 120 -12.22 4.03 10.21
CA ASN A 120 -11.13 3.06 10.20
C ASN A 120 -10.57 2.93 8.79
N VAL A 121 -9.31 3.30 8.61
CA VAL A 121 -8.56 3.19 7.35
C VAL A 121 -7.45 2.17 7.53
N ILE A 122 -7.23 1.30 6.57
CA ILE A 122 -6.08 0.40 6.57
C ILE A 122 -5.21 0.60 5.33
N LEU A 123 -3.89 0.64 5.55
CA LEU A 123 -2.88 0.51 4.52
C LEU A 123 -2.41 -0.94 4.47
N SER A 124 -2.39 -1.56 3.31
CA SER A 124 -1.93 -2.94 3.15
C SER A 124 -1.18 -3.13 1.83
N HIS A 125 -0.13 -3.96 1.86
CA HIS A 125 0.66 -4.28 0.68
C HIS A 125 0.54 -5.78 0.38
N GLN A 126 -0.61 -6.19 -0.18
CA GLN A 126 -0.94 -7.59 -0.41
C GLN A 126 -1.57 -7.78 -1.79
N PHE A 127 -1.44 -8.99 -2.35
CA PHE A 127 -2.12 -9.38 -3.58
C PHE A 127 -3.55 -9.84 -3.25
N ILE A 128 -4.55 -9.07 -3.68
CA ILE A 128 -5.96 -9.39 -3.42
C ILE A 128 -6.56 -10.21 -4.57
N THR A 129 -7.29 -11.28 -4.25
CA THR A 129 -7.98 -12.11 -5.24
C THR A 129 -8.93 -11.28 -6.12
N GLY A 130 -8.91 -11.52 -7.42
CA GLY A 130 -9.70 -10.77 -8.40
C GLY A 130 -9.02 -9.53 -8.96
N THR A 131 -7.78 -9.27 -8.57
CA THR A 131 -6.92 -8.23 -9.14
C THR A 131 -6.58 -8.53 -10.60
N VAL A 132 -6.61 -7.52 -11.45
CA VAL A 132 -6.13 -7.58 -12.83
C VAL A 132 -4.67 -7.15 -12.86
N THR A 133 -3.78 -8.02 -13.35
CA THR A 133 -2.36 -7.73 -13.55
C THR A 133 -2.05 -7.53 -15.02
N ASP A 134 -1.01 -6.77 -15.33
CA ASP A 134 -0.51 -6.65 -16.69
C ASP A 134 0.31 -7.91 -17.06
N GLU A 135 0.00 -8.53 -18.22
CA GLU A 135 0.59 -9.82 -18.64
C GLU A 135 2.14 -9.84 -18.72
N GLN A 136 2.76 -8.66 -18.75
CA GLN A 136 4.22 -8.47 -18.83
C GLN A 136 4.79 -7.70 -17.63
N GLY A 137 3.99 -7.51 -16.60
CA GLY A 137 4.40 -6.80 -15.37
C GLY A 137 5.21 -7.65 -14.41
N SER A 138 5.92 -7.01 -13.49
CA SER A 138 6.68 -7.66 -12.40
C SER A 138 5.79 -8.27 -11.30
N GLU A 139 4.46 -8.18 -11.43
CA GLU A 139 3.46 -8.47 -10.40
C GLU A 139 2.74 -9.80 -10.64
N VAL A 140 3.46 -10.80 -11.13
CA VAL A 140 2.86 -12.11 -11.36
C VAL A 140 2.77 -12.88 -10.05
N SER A 141 1.54 -13.13 -9.58
CA SER A 141 1.31 -14.11 -8.52
C SER A 141 1.84 -15.47 -8.96
N VAL A 142 2.87 -15.95 -8.28
CA VAL A 142 3.47 -17.27 -8.60
C VAL A 142 2.52 -18.36 -8.12
N GLY A 143 1.72 -18.88 -9.05
CA GLY A 143 0.81 -20.00 -8.79
C GLY A 143 -0.41 -19.66 -7.92
N GLY A 144 -0.72 -18.36 -7.69
CA GLY A 144 -1.88 -17.93 -6.91
C GLY A 144 -1.81 -18.25 -5.41
N THR A 145 -0.63 -18.59 -4.90
CA THR A 145 -0.44 -19.03 -3.50
C THR A 145 -0.39 -17.86 -2.52
N ASP A 146 -0.11 -16.64 -2.99
CA ASP A 146 0.01 -15.39 -2.23
C ASP A 146 -1.27 -14.55 -2.20
N ASN A 147 -2.36 -15.06 -2.78
CA ASN A 147 -3.64 -14.38 -2.84
C ASN A 147 -4.28 -14.24 -1.45
N VAL A 148 -4.82 -13.04 -1.21
CA VAL A 148 -5.61 -12.71 -0.03
C VAL A 148 -7.07 -12.49 -0.43
N ASP A 149 -8.01 -13.10 0.28
CA ASP A 149 -9.43 -12.78 0.13
C ASP A 149 -9.70 -11.37 0.66
N GLY A 150 -10.07 -10.45 -0.23
CA GLY A 150 -10.33 -9.05 0.13
C GLY A 150 -11.47 -8.86 1.14
N ASN A 151 -12.35 -9.85 1.33
CA ASN A 151 -13.40 -9.78 2.34
C ASN A 151 -12.88 -9.70 3.77
N VAL A 152 -11.61 -10.03 4.04
CA VAL A 152 -10.99 -9.84 5.36
C VAL A 152 -10.95 -8.37 5.78
N PHE A 153 -10.98 -7.44 4.82
CA PHE A 153 -10.94 -5.99 5.04
C PHE A 153 -12.33 -5.31 5.09
N ARG A 154 -13.43 -6.09 5.14
CA ARG A 154 -14.79 -5.56 5.00
C ARG A 154 -15.17 -4.51 6.06
N ASP A 155 -14.58 -4.61 7.26
CA ASP A 155 -14.92 -3.79 8.41
C ASP A 155 -14.20 -2.42 8.44
N PHE A 156 -13.35 -2.14 7.44
CA PHE A 156 -12.68 -0.85 7.26
C PHE A 156 -13.47 0.06 6.31
N ASP A 157 -13.49 1.35 6.59
CA ASP A 157 -14.15 2.36 5.75
C ASP A 157 -13.39 2.59 4.44
N TYR A 158 -12.06 2.58 4.51
CA TYR A 158 -11.20 2.64 3.34
C TYR A 158 -10.02 1.68 3.46
N VAL A 159 -9.68 1.04 2.34
CA VAL A 159 -8.54 0.12 2.22
C VAL A 159 -7.59 0.63 1.15
N ALA A 160 -6.46 1.21 1.59
CA ALA A 160 -5.39 1.67 0.72
C ALA A 160 -4.46 0.51 0.39
N LEU A 161 -4.53 0.02 -0.85
CA LEU A 161 -3.75 -1.13 -1.31
C LEU A 161 -2.51 -0.69 -2.08
N GLY A 162 -1.36 -1.26 -1.75
CA GLY A 162 -0.13 -1.30 -2.54
C GLY A 162 0.13 -2.69 -3.10
N HIS A 163 1.20 -2.88 -3.84
CA HIS A 163 1.67 -4.07 -4.54
C HIS A 163 1.38 -4.03 -6.05
N ILE A 164 0.19 -3.71 -6.47
CA ILE A 164 -0.19 -3.70 -7.89
C ILE A 164 0.07 -2.34 -8.51
N HIS A 165 0.80 -2.30 -9.63
CA HIS A 165 1.19 -1.08 -10.32
C HIS A 165 0.05 -0.41 -11.08
N ARG A 166 -0.99 -1.16 -11.44
CA ARG A 166 -2.16 -0.66 -12.13
C ARG A 166 -3.19 -0.10 -11.14
N PRO A 167 -3.58 1.19 -11.24
CA PRO A 167 -4.68 1.72 -10.43
C PRO A 167 -5.98 0.97 -10.69
N GLN A 168 -6.59 0.40 -9.67
CA GLN A 168 -7.85 -0.33 -9.80
C GLN A 168 -8.60 -0.47 -8.48
N THR A 169 -9.91 -0.51 -8.58
CA THR A 169 -10.83 -0.81 -7.47
C THR A 169 -11.03 -2.32 -7.37
N ILE A 170 -11.08 -2.85 -6.15
CA ILE A 170 -11.34 -4.25 -5.85
C ILE A 170 -12.55 -4.36 -4.93
N LEU A 171 -13.51 -5.21 -5.27
CA LEU A 171 -14.74 -5.50 -4.52
C LEU A 171 -15.67 -4.30 -4.26
N ARG A 172 -15.15 -3.14 -3.89
CA ARG A 172 -15.91 -1.92 -3.58
C ARG A 172 -15.08 -0.67 -3.83
N ASP A 173 -15.73 0.47 -4.05
CA ASP A 173 -15.06 1.74 -4.40
C ASP A 173 -14.07 2.22 -3.32
N THR A 174 -14.30 1.85 -2.07
CA THR A 174 -13.42 2.19 -0.94
C THR A 174 -12.32 1.16 -0.68
N MET A 175 -12.05 0.24 -1.60
CA MET A 175 -10.90 -0.67 -1.57
C MET A 175 -10.15 -0.56 -2.91
N ARG A 176 -8.96 0.02 -2.88
CA ARG A 176 -8.30 0.41 -4.12
C ARG A 176 -6.78 0.28 -4.07
N TYR A 177 -6.21 -0.25 -5.16
CA TYR A 177 -4.81 -0.05 -5.51
C TYR A 177 -4.64 1.33 -6.12
N CYS A 178 -3.78 2.17 -5.56
CA CYS A 178 -3.47 3.48 -6.15
C CYS A 178 -2.57 3.33 -7.39
N GLY A 179 -1.88 2.20 -7.53
CA GLY A 179 -0.87 1.97 -8.54
C GLY A 179 0.46 2.65 -8.21
N THR A 180 1.35 2.69 -9.19
CA THR A 180 2.64 3.37 -9.09
C THR A 180 2.58 4.75 -9.75
N PRO A 181 3.40 5.73 -9.32
CA PRO A 181 3.39 7.07 -9.89
C PRO A 181 3.91 7.12 -11.34
N LEU A 182 4.75 6.16 -11.72
CA LEU A 182 5.35 6.05 -13.06
C LEU A 182 5.08 4.66 -13.64
N LYS A 183 5.26 4.52 -14.96
CA LYS A 183 5.23 3.23 -15.66
C LYS A 183 6.61 2.57 -15.56
N TYR A 184 6.66 1.36 -15.05
CA TYR A 184 7.91 0.60 -14.85
C TYR A 184 8.10 -0.52 -15.88
N SER A 185 7.08 -0.81 -16.68
CA SER A 185 7.13 -1.85 -17.70
C SER A 185 6.40 -1.44 -18.98
N ILE A 186 6.72 -2.14 -20.09
CA ILE A 186 6.03 -1.96 -21.37
C ILE A 186 4.55 -2.36 -21.26
N GLY A 187 4.22 -3.33 -20.41
CA GLY A 187 2.82 -3.74 -20.13
C GLY A 187 1.98 -2.59 -19.60
N GLU A 188 2.58 -1.63 -18.92
CA GLU A 188 1.91 -0.46 -18.36
C GLU A 188 1.73 0.71 -19.36
N ALA A 189 2.21 0.57 -20.61
CA ALA A 189 2.21 1.68 -21.59
C ALA A 189 0.83 2.35 -21.77
N ASN A 190 -0.25 1.56 -21.68
CA ASN A 190 -1.63 2.04 -21.82
C ASN A 190 -2.31 2.34 -20.48
N THR A 191 -1.59 2.32 -19.37
CA THR A 191 -2.14 2.59 -18.03
C THR A 191 -1.96 4.07 -17.69
N THR A 192 -3.05 4.74 -17.30
CA THR A 192 -2.98 6.10 -16.74
C THR A 192 -2.56 6.00 -15.28
N LYS A 193 -1.49 6.71 -14.92
CA LYS A 193 -1.00 6.79 -13.54
C LYS A 193 -1.67 7.94 -12.83
N SER A 194 -2.00 7.74 -11.55
CA SER A 194 -2.77 8.71 -10.76
C SER A 194 -2.46 8.66 -9.29
N VAL A 195 -2.79 9.74 -8.59
CA VAL A 195 -2.92 9.75 -7.13
C VAL A 195 -4.38 9.53 -6.79
N THR A 196 -4.66 8.66 -5.82
CA THR A 196 -6.01 8.47 -5.29
C THR A 196 -6.25 9.47 -4.17
N ILE A 197 -7.33 10.23 -4.26
CA ILE A 197 -7.78 11.18 -3.24
C ILE A 197 -9.01 10.59 -2.56
N ILE A 198 -9.02 10.63 -1.24
CA ILE A 198 -10.11 10.18 -0.40
C ILE A 198 -10.62 11.38 0.40
N ASP A 199 -11.83 11.82 0.11
CA ASP A 199 -12.55 12.79 0.94
C ASP A 199 -13.42 12.00 1.92
N MET A 200 -12.99 11.96 3.18
CA MET A 200 -13.61 11.19 4.24
C MET A 200 -14.16 12.14 5.30
N LYS A 201 -15.47 12.32 5.31
CA LYS A 201 -16.19 13.12 6.29
C LYS A 201 -16.60 12.26 7.50
N GLU A 202 -17.82 12.45 8.02
CA GLU A 202 -18.35 11.60 9.09
C GLU A 202 -18.38 10.11 8.68
N LYS A 203 -18.47 9.24 9.65
CA LYS A 203 -18.52 7.77 9.45
C LYS A 203 -19.54 7.38 8.37
N GLY A 204 -19.05 6.64 7.38
CA GLY A 204 -19.86 6.17 6.24
C GLY A 204 -19.97 7.15 5.07
N ASN A 205 -19.45 8.37 5.19
CA ASN A 205 -19.45 9.37 4.13
C ASN A 205 -18.03 9.53 3.54
N THR A 206 -17.71 8.66 2.58
CA THR A 206 -16.39 8.60 1.93
C THR A 206 -16.54 8.72 0.43
N THR A 207 -15.86 9.68 -0.18
CA THR A 207 -15.78 9.85 -1.64
C THR A 207 -14.35 9.57 -2.11
N VAL A 208 -14.21 8.82 -3.18
CA VAL A 208 -12.92 8.45 -3.77
C VAL A 208 -12.86 8.96 -5.20
N TYR A 209 -11.79 9.68 -5.54
CA TYR A 209 -11.52 10.13 -6.91
C TYR A 209 -10.01 10.10 -7.19
N THR A 210 -9.63 10.30 -8.44
CA THR A 210 -8.21 10.24 -8.86
C THR A 210 -7.79 11.52 -9.54
N VAL A 211 -6.51 11.86 -9.38
CA VAL A 211 -5.84 12.94 -10.11
C VAL A 211 -4.73 12.32 -10.94
N ASP A 212 -4.80 12.50 -12.25
CA ASP A 212 -3.84 11.93 -13.18
C ASP A 212 -2.45 12.54 -13.01
N LEU A 213 -1.44 11.70 -13.02
CA LEU A 213 -0.04 12.10 -13.00
C LEU A 213 0.49 12.22 -14.45
N LYS A 214 1.18 13.32 -14.72
CA LYS A 214 1.85 13.56 -16.00
C LYS A 214 3.36 13.45 -15.79
N PRO A 215 4.00 12.33 -16.21
CA PRO A 215 5.44 12.17 -16.06
C PRO A 215 6.21 13.10 -17.03
N LEU A 216 7.44 13.46 -16.67
CA LEU A 216 8.35 14.17 -17.59
C LEU A 216 8.73 13.31 -18.80
N HIS A 217 8.87 12.02 -18.59
CA HIS A 217 9.13 11.00 -19.60
C HIS A 217 8.13 9.87 -19.45
N ASP A 218 7.50 9.46 -20.54
CA ASP A 218 6.48 8.41 -20.52
C ASP A 218 6.96 7.16 -21.30
N VAL A 219 6.34 6.01 -20.98
CA VAL A 219 6.52 4.76 -21.71
C VAL A 219 5.40 4.64 -22.73
N VAL A 220 5.77 4.57 -24.02
CA VAL A 220 4.83 4.38 -25.12
C VAL A 220 5.28 3.21 -25.99
N VAL A 221 4.32 2.52 -26.59
CA VAL A 221 4.60 1.44 -27.55
C VAL A 221 4.22 1.91 -28.95
N ILE A 222 5.20 1.99 -29.83
CA ILE A 222 5.03 2.32 -31.24
C ILE A 222 5.14 1.04 -32.04
N LYS A 223 4.09 0.69 -32.82
CA LYS A 223 4.07 -0.45 -33.72
C LYS A 223 3.79 0.01 -35.14
N ASP A 224 4.81 0.03 -35.98
CA ASP A 224 4.69 0.38 -37.40
C ASP A 224 5.83 -0.28 -38.20
N THR A 225 5.86 -0.04 -39.51
CA THR A 225 7.00 -0.42 -40.35
C THR A 225 8.22 0.41 -39.94
N PHE A 226 9.43 -0.13 -40.15
CA PHE A 226 10.67 0.56 -39.83
C PHE A 226 10.77 1.97 -40.47
N ALA A 227 10.24 2.12 -41.72
CA ALA A 227 10.23 3.37 -42.42
C ALA A 227 9.31 4.45 -41.80
N ASN A 228 8.32 4.05 -41.01
CA ASN A 228 7.36 4.97 -40.39
C ASN A 228 7.74 5.31 -38.93
N ILE A 229 8.67 4.55 -38.33
CA ILE A 229 9.12 4.76 -36.95
C ILE A 229 10.31 5.73 -36.91
N LEU A 230 11.12 5.79 -37.98
CA LEU A 230 12.22 6.72 -38.17
C LEU A 230 11.78 8.03 -38.81
#